data_1a5c0d6255d92196f89d824af2362cdc
#
_entry.id   1a5c0d6255d92196f89d824af2362cdc
#
_cell.length_a   1.000
_cell.length_b   1.000
_cell.length_c   1.000
_cell.angle_alpha   90.00
_cell.angle_beta   90.00
_cell.angle_gamma   90.00
#
_symmetry.space_group_name_H-M   'P 1'
#
loop_
_entity.id
_entity.type
_entity.pdbx_description
1 polymer ?
#
loop_
_entity_poly.entity_id
_entity_poly.type
_entity_poly.pdbx_seq_one_letter_code
_entity_poly.pdbx_strand_id
1 'polypeptide(L)'
;MGVRLRKAYKSGDKSIIGKICAELDITILRIDEFYKNFRALWMRENKPFGFEVHDARFGGLKQRLASCKERLEDYISGKIDRIEELEKEILPYRDKPTLYFNIYRQLISVSEI
;
A
#
# COMPACT_ATOMS: atom_id res chain seq x y z
N MET A 1 -8.70 -1.59 -6.55
CA MET A 1 -7.64 -2.61 -6.80
C MET A 1 -7.75 -3.82 -5.89
N GLY A 2 -7.78 -3.65 -4.59
CA GLY A 2 -7.81 -4.77 -3.64
C GLY A 2 -9.00 -5.71 -3.79
N VAL A 3 -10.20 -5.18 -4.00
CA VAL A 3 -11.41 -5.99 -4.20
C VAL A 3 -11.31 -6.82 -5.48
N ARG A 4 -10.83 -6.19 -6.55
CA ARG A 4 -10.65 -6.86 -7.84
C ARG A 4 -9.59 -7.95 -7.77
N LEU A 5 -8.51 -7.69 -7.03
CA LEU A 5 -7.45 -8.66 -6.80
C LEU A 5 -7.97 -9.89 -6.06
N ARG A 6 -8.75 -9.70 -4.99
CA ARG A 6 -9.33 -10.81 -4.24
C ARG A 6 -10.28 -11.66 -5.09
N LYS A 7 -11.08 -11.01 -5.92
CA LYS A 7 -11.98 -11.72 -6.85
C LYS A 7 -11.19 -12.53 -7.87
N ALA A 8 -10.16 -11.94 -8.45
CA ALA A 8 -9.30 -12.61 -9.42
C ALA A 8 -8.58 -13.81 -8.79
N TYR A 9 -8.09 -13.67 -7.56
CA TYR A 9 -7.45 -14.75 -6.83
C TYR A 9 -8.41 -15.90 -6.55
N LYS A 10 -9.63 -15.59 -6.08
CA LYS A 10 -10.65 -16.61 -5.80
C LYS A 10 -11.07 -17.38 -7.05
N SER A 11 -11.13 -16.70 -8.19
CA SER A 11 -11.47 -17.32 -9.47
C SER A 11 -10.31 -18.06 -10.12
N GLY A 12 -9.09 -17.86 -9.63
CA GLY A 12 -7.89 -18.46 -10.19
C GLY A 12 -7.44 -17.87 -11.52
N ASP A 13 -7.92 -16.67 -11.85
CA ASP A 13 -7.61 -16.03 -13.14
C ASP A 13 -6.27 -15.30 -13.08
N LYS A 14 -5.21 -16.00 -13.51
CA LYS A 14 -3.86 -15.46 -13.54
C LYS A 14 -3.69 -14.31 -14.54
N SER A 15 -4.51 -14.28 -15.59
CA SER A 15 -4.47 -13.19 -16.58
C SER A 15 -4.87 -11.85 -15.96
N ILE A 16 -5.92 -11.83 -15.17
CA ILE A 16 -6.35 -10.61 -14.46
C ILE A 16 -5.30 -10.19 -13.43
N ILE A 17 -4.71 -11.15 -12.74
CA ILE A 17 -3.64 -10.86 -11.76
C ILE A 17 -2.44 -10.24 -12.46
N GLY A 18 -2.07 -10.71 -13.65
CA GLY A 18 -1.02 -10.12 -14.46
C GLY A 18 -1.30 -8.66 -14.82
N LYS A 19 -2.54 -8.35 -15.17
CA LYS A 19 -2.96 -6.97 -15.43
C LYS A 19 -2.86 -6.09 -14.19
N ILE A 20 -3.21 -6.64 -13.04
CA ILE A 20 -3.08 -5.93 -11.77
C ILE A 20 -1.61 -5.64 -11.45
N CYS A 21 -0.69 -6.55 -11.74
CA CYS A 21 0.74 -6.31 -11.60
C CYS A 21 1.20 -5.11 -12.44
N ALA A 22 0.74 -5.02 -13.69
CA ALA A 22 1.05 -3.88 -14.54
C ALA A 22 0.48 -2.57 -13.97
N GLU A 23 -0.72 -2.60 -13.43
CA GLU A 23 -1.32 -1.45 -12.78
C GLU A 23 -0.55 -1.02 -11.53
N LEU A 24 0.01 -1.97 -10.79
CA LEU A 24 0.85 -1.68 -9.63
C LEU A 24 2.11 -0.90 -10.01
N ASP A 25 2.74 -1.27 -11.13
CA ASP A 25 3.89 -0.52 -11.63
C ASP A 25 3.52 0.93 -11.94
N ILE A 26 2.40 1.14 -12.62
CA ILE A 26 1.91 2.49 -12.93
C ILE A 26 1.59 3.25 -11.65
N THR A 27 0.98 2.60 -10.67
CA THR A 27 0.64 3.21 -9.40
C THR A 27 1.91 3.67 -8.65
N ILE A 28 2.95 2.85 -8.64
CA ILE A 28 4.23 3.20 -8.01
C ILE A 28 4.83 4.44 -8.67
N LEU A 29 4.82 4.52 -10.00
CA LEU A 29 5.31 5.69 -10.73
C LEU A 29 4.50 6.95 -10.40
N ARG A 30 3.18 6.82 -10.29
CA ARG A 30 2.31 7.94 -9.92
C ARG A 30 2.55 8.41 -8.49
N ILE A 31 2.84 7.49 -7.58
CA ILE A 31 3.20 7.83 -6.21
C ILE A 31 4.52 8.62 -6.20
N ASP A 32 5.52 8.22 -7.00
CA ASP A 32 6.77 8.96 -7.12
C ASP A 32 6.57 10.38 -7.62
N GLU A 33 5.73 10.57 -8.64
CA GLU A 33 5.41 11.90 -9.15
C GLU A 33 4.67 12.74 -8.11
N PHE A 34 3.69 12.15 -7.46
CA PHE A 34 2.95 12.82 -6.39
C PHE A 34 3.88 13.24 -5.26
N TYR A 35 4.76 12.37 -4.85
CA TYR A 35 5.73 12.65 -3.79
C TYR A 35 6.62 13.83 -4.15
N LYS A 36 7.16 13.88 -5.35
CA LYS A 36 8.02 14.98 -5.79
C LYS A 36 7.29 16.31 -5.75
N ASN A 37 6.06 16.34 -6.25
CA ASN A 37 5.25 17.55 -6.26
C ASN A 37 4.83 17.98 -4.86
N PHE A 38 4.44 17.02 -4.03
CA PHE A 38 4.05 17.25 -2.64
C PHE A 38 5.23 17.78 -1.83
N ARG A 39 6.41 17.19 -1.99
CA ARG A 39 7.62 17.63 -1.33
C ARG A 39 8.00 19.05 -1.72
N ALA A 40 7.94 19.35 -3.02
CA ALA A 40 8.25 20.70 -3.51
C ALA A 40 7.30 21.73 -2.92
N LEU A 41 6.01 21.41 -2.88
CA LEU A 41 4.99 22.28 -2.28
C LEU A 41 5.23 22.50 -0.79
N TRP A 42 5.51 21.42 -0.06
CA TRP A 42 5.78 21.49 1.37
C TRP A 42 6.98 22.38 1.68
N MET A 43 8.09 22.19 0.99
CA MET A 43 9.33 22.94 1.22
C MET A 43 9.18 24.41 0.86
N ARG A 44 8.26 24.74 -0.04
CA ARG A 44 7.98 26.13 -0.41
C ARG A 44 7.10 26.84 0.62
N GLU A 45 6.13 26.16 1.21
CA GLU A 45 5.10 26.77 2.04
C GLU A 45 5.24 26.50 3.53
N ASN A 46 6.03 25.50 3.90
CA ASN A 46 6.19 25.07 5.29
C ASN A 46 7.66 24.93 5.66
N LYS A 47 7.89 24.77 6.96
CA LYS A 47 9.23 24.41 7.45
C LYS A 47 9.51 22.94 7.13
N PRO A 48 10.79 22.55 6.93
CA PRO A 48 11.13 21.16 6.64
C PRO A 48 10.74 20.14 7.73
N PHE A 49 10.60 20.62 8.96
CA PHE A 49 10.29 19.75 10.10
C PHE A 49 8.93 19.08 9.96
N GLY A 50 8.88 17.79 10.24
CA GLY A 50 7.67 16.99 10.12
C GLY A 50 7.53 16.27 8.79
N PHE A 51 8.30 16.65 7.78
CA PHE A 51 8.22 15.99 6.48
C PHE A 51 8.70 14.55 6.52
N GLU A 52 9.55 14.21 7.48
CA GLU A 52 10.03 12.83 7.67
C GLU A 52 8.89 11.83 7.89
N VAL A 53 7.76 12.27 8.45
CA VAL A 53 6.56 11.43 8.59
C VAL A 53 6.03 11.05 7.21
N HIS A 54 6.00 11.99 6.29
CA HIS A 54 5.56 11.74 4.91
C HIS A 54 6.55 10.84 4.18
N ASP A 55 7.85 11.05 4.38
CA ASP A 55 8.87 10.17 3.80
C ASP A 55 8.65 8.72 4.24
N ALA A 56 8.42 8.50 5.53
CA ALA A 56 8.17 7.16 6.06
C ALA A 56 6.89 6.54 5.47
N ARG A 57 5.83 7.31 5.34
CA ARG A 57 4.55 6.84 4.81
C ARG A 57 4.61 6.55 3.32
N PHE A 58 5.18 7.46 2.53
CA PHE A 58 5.33 7.23 1.09
C PHE A 58 6.28 6.08 0.80
N GLY A 59 7.41 6.02 1.50
CA GLY A 59 8.36 4.93 1.36
C GLY A 59 7.76 3.59 1.74
N GLY A 60 7.04 3.55 2.85
CA GLY A 60 6.34 2.36 3.29
C GLY A 60 5.27 1.90 2.31
N LEU A 61 4.47 2.82 1.78
CA LEU A 61 3.46 2.50 0.78
C LEU A 61 4.08 1.92 -0.49
N LYS A 62 5.11 2.56 -1.02
CA LYS A 62 5.82 2.08 -2.21
C LYS A 62 6.38 0.67 -2.00
N GLN A 63 7.01 0.43 -0.86
CA GLN A 63 7.59 -0.86 -0.56
C GLN A 63 6.50 -1.94 -0.41
N ARG A 64 5.37 -1.60 0.22
CA ARG A 64 4.25 -2.52 0.33
C ARG A 64 3.66 -2.88 -1.03
N LEU A 65 3.55 -1.92 -1.93
CA LEU A 65 3.09 -2.18 -3.29
C LEU A 65 4.08 -3.04 -4.07
N ALA A 66 5.37 -2.79 -3.93
CA ALA A 66 6.41 -3.60 -4.56
C ALA A 66 6.40 -5.05 -4.04
N SER A 67 6.24 -5.23 -2.74
CA SER A 67 6.13 -6.55 -2.11
C SER A 67 4.87 -7.28 -2.58
N CYS A 68 3.76 -6.59 -2.69
CA CYS A 68 2.52 -7.16 -3.22
C CYS A 68 2.71 -7.65 -4.64
N LYS A 69 3.32 -6.83 -5.49
CA LYS A 69 3.61 -7.20 -6.87
C LYS A 69 4.49 -8.44 -6.95
N GLU A 70 5.54 -8.50 -6.15
CA GLU A 70 6.44 -9.65 -6.11
C GLU A 70 5.71 -10.93 -5.72
N ARG A 71 4.85 -10.87 -4.71
CA ARG A 71 4.02 -12.01 -4.31
C ARG A 71 3.10 -12.48 -5.43
N LEU A 72 2.49 -11.54 -6.15
CA LEU A 72 1.61 -11.86 -7.27
C LEU A 72 2.38 -12.47 -8.44
N GLU A 73 3.56 -11.96 -8.74
CA GLU A 73 4.43 -12.52 -9.78
C GLU A 73 4.88 -13.93 -9.42
N ASP A 74 5.22 -14.18 -8.17
CA ASP A 74 5.59 -15.51 -7.69
C ASP A 74 4.43 -16.50 -7.84
N TYR A 75 3.22 -16.05 -7.55
CA TYR A 75 2.03 -16.87 -7.74
C TYR A 75 1.79 -17.19 -9.23
N ILE A 76 1.90 -16.19 -10.11
CA ILE A 76 1.71 -16.39 -11.55
C ILE A 76 2.75 -17.34 -12.11
N SER A 77 4.01 -17.21 -11.69
CA SER A 77 5.11 -18.05 -12.19
C SER A 77 5.12 -19.45 -11.58
N GLY A 78 4.29 -19.73 -10.59
CA GLY A 78 4.20 -21.01 -9.94
C GLY A 78 5.23 -21.27 -8.85
N LYS A 79 5.99 -20.25 -8.42
CA LYS A 79 6.93 -20.39 -7.32
C LYS A 79 6.23 -20.62 -5.99
N ILE A 80 5.01 -20.08 -5.84
CA ILE A 80 4.15 -20.31 -4.69
C ILE A 80 2.79 -20.78 -5.18
N ASP A 81 2.16 -21.67 -4.42
CA ASP A 81 0.87 -22.27 -4.79
C ASP A 81 -0.31 -21.42 -4.32
N ARG A 82 -0.12 -20.63 -3.29
CA ARG A 82 -1.19 -19.86 -2.67
C ARG A 82 -0.65 -18.57 -2.04
N ILE A 83 -1.52 -17.58 -2.01
CA ILE A 83 -1.25 -16.29 -1.35
C ILE A 83 -2.10 -16.25 -0.08
N GLU A 84 -1.48 -16.53 1.04
CA GLU A 84 -2.18 -16.64 2.33
C GLU A 84 -2.82 -15.33 2.74
N GLU A 85 -2.20 -14.20 2.43
CA GLU A 85 -2.70 -12.88 2.77
C GLU A 85 -4.05 -12.56 2.11
N LEU A 86 -4.31 -13.15 0.93
CA LEU A 86 -5.56 -12.98 0.21
C LEU A 86 -6.64 -13.96 0.66
N GLU A 87 -6.27 -15.00 1.39
CA GLU A 87 -7.19 -16.01 1.91
C GLU A 87 -7.76 -15.63 3.28
N LYS A 88 -7.11 -14.70 3.98
CA LYS A 88 -7.59 -14.23 5.27
C LYS A 88 -8.96 -13.58 5.15
N GLU A 89 -9.84 -13.90 6.07
CA GLU A 89 -11.12 -13.22 6.18
C GLU A 89 -10.93 -11.74 6.51
N ILE A 90 -11.68 -10.90 5.80
CA ILE A 90 -11.76 -9.50 6.17
C ILE A 90 -12.68 -9.41 7.37
N LEU A 91 -12.15 -8.92 8.48
CA LEU A 91 -12.96 -8.70 9.66
C LEU A 91 -14.06 -7.68 9.34
N PRO A 92 -15.33 -7.97 9.72
CA PRO A 92 -16.41 -7.04 9.47
C PRO A 92 -16.15 -5.73 10.20
N TYR A 93 -16.47 -4.63 9.52
CA TYR A 93 -16.42 -3.32 10.15
C TYR A 93 -17.42 -3.29 11.31
N ARG A 94 -16.95 -2.86 12.48
CA ARG A 94 -17.86 -2.80 13.64
C ARG A 94 -18.84 -1.65 13.49
N ASP A 95 -20.13 -1.97 13.51
CA ASP A 95 -21.21 -0.99 13.46
C ASP A 95 -21.37 -0.20 14.78
N LYS A 96 -20.62 -0.55 15.79
CA LYS A 96 -20.69 0.17 17.07
C LYS A 96 -19.87 1.45 16.99
N PRO A 97 -20.42 2.58 17.46
CA PRO A 97 -19.65 3.80 17.54
C PRO A 97 -18.44 3.57 18.45
N THR A 98 -17.29 3.56 17.85
CA THR A 98 -16.02 3.49 18.57
C THR A 98 -15.59 4.91 18.87
N LEU A 99 -15.20 5.15 20.13
CA LEU A 99 -14.53 6.38 20.47
C LEU A 99 -13.17 6.40 19.74
N TYR A 100 -13.06 7.28 18.76
CA TYR A 100 -11.81 7.46 18.05
C TYR A 100 -10.90 8.31 18.94
N PHE A 101 -9.94 7.65 19.56
CA PHE A 101 -8.85 8.36 20.19
C PHE A 101 -7.79 8.59 19.11
N ASN A 102 -7.51 9.84 18.81
CA ASN A 102 -6.31 10.20 18.10
C ASN A 102 -5.14 9.89 19.03
N ILE A 103 -4.63 8.68 18.93
CA ILE A 103 -3.46 8.31 19.71
C ILE A 103 -2.24 8.77 18.93
N TYR A 104 -1.68 9.91 19.32
CA TYR A 104 -0.46 10.44 18.72
C TYR A 104 0.69 9.42 18.72
N ARG A 105 0.63 8.45 19.62
CA ARG A 105 1.60 7.36 19.70
C ARG A 105 1.62 6.44 18.48
N GLN A 106 0.59 6.48 17.66
CA GLN A 106 0.53 5.68 16.43
C GLN A 106 1.11 6.42 15.23
N LEU A 107 1.43 7.69 15.39
CA LEU A 107 2.12 8.47 14.39
C LEU A 107 3.62 8.33 14.62
N ILE A 108 4.19 7.28 14.08
CA ILE A 108 5.63 7.03 14.22
C ILE A 108 6.36 7.89 13.20
N SER A 109 7.21 8.79 13.70
CA SER A 109 8.17 9.50 12.87
C SER A 109 9.47 8.71 12.81
N VAL A 110 10.23 8.89 11.75
CA VAL A 110 11.53 8.23 11.61
C VAL A 110 12.48 8.65 12.75
N SER A 111 12.33 9.85 13.25
CA SER A 111 13.14 10.36 14.36
C SER A 111 12.82 9.71 15.72
N GLU A 112 11.71 9.00 15.82
CA GLU A 112 11.31 8.30 17.05
C GLU A 112 11.70 6.83 17.07
N ILE A 113 12.19 6.36 15.94
CA ILE A 113 12.70 4.99 15.80
C ILE A 113 14.17 4.99 16.19
#